data_9851a6adaa8323aff0c6d6a93dec524c
#
_entry.id   9851a6adaa8323aff0c6d6a93dec524c
#
_cell.length_a   1.000
_cell.length_b   1.000
_cell.length_c   1.000
_cell.angle_alpha   90.00
_cell.angle_beta   90.00
_cell.angle_gamma   90.00
#
_symmetry.space_group_name_H-M   'P 1'
#
loop_
_entity.id
_entity.type
_entity.pdbx_description
1 polymer ?
#
loop_
_entity_poly.entity_id
_entity_poly.type
_entity_poly.pdbx_seq_one_letter_code
_entity_poly.pdbx_strand_id
1 'polypeptide(L)'
;MSAPIIPKAVPLAITVIIGDSLPVILQARMTSPTAVCPVCGCPSGRVQSHYWRTLQDLPWQAIPVRWLLACRRFWCETPTCARTIFCERLPPTWAGVRQRRTAAVWDWMTAWGWTASAADVADVATRQGLPISADTVIRALRRVPDPPVDPVRVVGVDEWAKRKGQTYATILVDQERHRIVDVLPDDRSDTVAAWLQEHPTIQVVTRDRDDAFARAIAAGAPDAMQVADRFHLLQNLRAVLERVFHRVRRPEPMAPPPAVPGPVATPPDPEVPVPPPRRSRMERRAQVQALTLQGYSQTAIAARLGIDRRTVRQDAAAPPIAIGPPPLPGNPTPDGPPPPDSPAHARRQAQWREIRERRVAGQSISTIARALHRDRATVRHYAQAESPPQPAPRRTRRGSLSGWTAQLVDGWSTGTHHAQALWSLLQQDGYRGGVAPVRRWVRHHRQQLRGGLVPAPPAARLHPRRLAWCCLQRMPDWSPQTARTLLVALEDPQVREAYTLTHLFRTLVKYRRPAALEPWIRRAEASPLPEFQRFARGLRTDLPAVTAAIREPWSQGPVEGFNCKIKRTKRLMYGRGSFDLLRTRILHAP
;
A
#
# COMPACT_ATOMS: atom_id res chain seq x y z
N MET A 1 -6.93 12.40 37.08
CA MET A 1 -5.94 13.10 37.89
C MET A 1 -5.37 14.23 37.08
N SER A 2 -5.61 15.50 37.44
CA SER A 2 -5.02 16.65 36.78
C SER A 2 -3.51 16.68 37.11
N ALA A 3 -2.67 16.55 36.08
CA ALA A 3 -1.23 16.74 36.24
C ALA A 3 -0.98 18.16 36.75
N PRO A 4 -0.10 18.36 37.73
CA PRO A 4 0.21 19.68 38.23
C PRO A 4 0.79 20.55 37.09
N ILE A 5 0.34 21.79 37.00
CA ILE A 5 0.79 22.78 35.99
C ILE A 5 2.30 22.95 36.01
N ILE A 6 2.93 22.77 37.18
CA ILE A 6 4.38 22.74 37.35
C ILE A 6 4.77 21.33 37.82
N PRO A 7 5.72 20.68 37.16
CA PRO A 7 6.28 19.44 37.70
C PRO A 7 6.79 19.69 39.12
N LYS A 8 6.38 18.87 40.09
CA LYS A 8 6.73 19.01 41.52
C LYS A 8 8.24 19.13 41.78
N ALA A 9 9.08 18.75 40.81
CA ALA A 9 10.55 18.78 40.91
C ALA A 9 11.18 20.11 40.43
N VAL A 10 10.40 21.09 39.93
CA VAL A 10 10.97 22.34 39.44
C VAL A 10 10.80 23.41 40.52
N PRO A 11 11.89 24.00 41.06
CA PRO A 11 11.82 25.02 42.10
C PRO A 11 11.43 26.38 41.49
N LEU A 12 10.20 26.54 41.08
CA LEU A 12 9.63 27.74 40.48
C LEU A 12 8.50 28.29 41.35
N ALA A 13 8.49 29.62 41.51
CA ALA A 13 7.35 30.36 42.03
C ALA A 13 6.70 31.13 40.88
N ILE A 14 5.41 30.90 40.63
CA ILE A 14 4.60 31.73 39.74
C ILE A 14 4.30 33.02 40.49
N THR A 15 4.62 34.16 39.89
CA THR A 15 4.42 35.50 40.49
C THR A 15 3.19 36.19 39.92
N VAL A 16 2.91 36.00 38.63
CA VAL A 16 1.78 36.63 37.93
C VAL A 16 1.25 35.70 36.86
N ILE A 17 -0.07 35.68 36.66
CA ILE A 17 -0.72 35.07 35.51
C ILE A 17 -1.50 36.17 34.80
N ILE A 18 -1.15 36.41 33.54
CA ILE A 18 -1.80 37.41 32.67
C ILE A 18 -2.58 36.63 31.63
N GLY A 19 -3.89 36.69 31.66
CA GLY A 19 -4.80 35.90 30.80
C GLY A 19 -5.84 36.72 30.03
N ASP A 20 -5.84 38.05 30.15
CA ASP A 20 -6.88 38.91 29.54
C ASP A 20 -6.72 39.04 28.01
N SER A 21 -5.59 38.60 27.46
CA SER A 21 -5.31 38.54 26.03
C SER A 21 -4.47 37.33 25.66
N LEU A 22 -4.50 36.91 24.38
CA LEU A 22 -3.65 35.85 23.89
C LEU A 22 -2.20 36.35 23.66
N PRO A 23 -1.16 35.60 24.06
CA PRO A 23 -1.16 34.32 24.80
C PRO A 23 -1.30 34.49 26.31
N VAL A 24 -1.68 33.42 27.04
CA VAL A 24 -1.55 33.41 28.51
C VAL A 24 -0.06 33.48 28.87
N ILE A 25 0.32 34.45 29.70
CA ILE A 25 1.69 34.65 30.16
C ILE A 25 1.79 34.24 31.63
N LEU A 26 2.69 33.29 31.93
CA LEU A 26 3.02 32.84 33.27
C LEU A 26 4.36 33.47 33.66
N GLN A 27 4.35 34.48 34.52
CA GLN A 27 5.57 35.01 35.10
C GLN A 27 6.03 34.14 36.25
N ALA A 28 7.31 33.77 36.25
CA ALA A 28 7.86 32.91 37.30
C ALA A 28 9.36 33.24 37.53
N ARG A 29 9.82 32.82 38.70
CA ARG A 29 11.23 32.88 39.11
C ARG A 29 11.66 31.59 39.77
N MET A 30 12.96 31.29 39.69
CA MET A 30 13.55 30.20 40.47
C MET A 30 13.50 30.51 41.97
N THR A 31 13.16 29.51 42.77
CA THR A 31 13.11 29.66 44.24
C THR A 31 14.41 29.26 44.94
N SER A 32 15.30 28.52 44.26
CA SER A 32 16.62 28.17 44.81
C SER A 32 17.43 29.42 45.12
N PRO A 33 18.02 29.57 46.35
CA PRO A 33 18.83 30.73 46.70
C PRO A 33 20.17 30.75 45.94
N THR A 34 20.69 29.62 45.52
CA THR A 34 21.99 29.46 44.86
C THR A 34 21.86 28.82 43.50
N ALA A 35 22.88 28.96 42.65
CA ALA A 35 23.03 28.25 41.40
C ALA A 35 24.44 27.67 41.27
N VAL A 36 24.56 26.53 40.57
CA VAL A 36 25.82 25.81 40.38
C VAL A 36 26.55 26.29 39.15
N CYS A 37 27.84 26.62 39.28
CA CYS A 37 28.70 26.99 38.16
C CYS A 37 28.87 25.80 37.19
N PRO A 38 28.61 25.97 35.91
CA PRO A 38 28.68 24.86 34.95
C PRO A 38 30.10 24.38 34.61
N VAL A 39 31.13 25.05 35.09
CA VAL A 39 32.54 24.73 34.82
C VAL A 39 33.18 24.06 36.03
N CYS A 40 33.14 24.66 37.23
CA CYS A 40 33.75 24.10 38.42
C CYS A 40 32.82 23.32 39.33
N GLY A 41 31.49 23.34 39.06
CA GLY A 41 30.52 22.62 39.90
C GLY A 41 30.21 23.26 41.25
N CYS A 42 30.87 24.39 41.60
CA CYS A 42 30.67 25.05 42.92
C CYS A 42 29.37 25.88 42.91
N PRO A 43 28.57 25.84 44.00
CA PRO A 43 27.41 26.68 44.15
C PRO A 43 27.83 28.13 44.46
N SER A 44 27.05 29.10 43.96
CA SER A 44 27.17 30.51 44.34
C SER A 44 25.81 31.11 44.62
N GLY A 45 25.73 31.93 45.67
CA GLY A 45 24.58 32.77 46.02
C GLY A 45 24.70 34.22 45.57
N ARG A 46 25.87 34.62 45.03
CA ARG A 46 26.18 36.00 44.70
C ARG A 46 25.63 36.39 43.32
N VAL A 47 24.43 37.01 43.30
CA VAL A 47 23.77 37.46 42.05
C VAL A 47 24.52 38.62 41.45
N GLN A 48 24.83 38.50 40.14
CA GLN A 48 25.46 39.54 39.34
C GLN A 48 24.40 40.44 38.67
N SER A 49 23.43 39.85 38.02
CA SER A 49 22.34 40.57 37.32
C SER A 49 21.14 39.67 37.06
N HIS A 50 20.07 40.27 36.56
CA HIS A 50 18.85 39.57 36.18
C HIS A 50 18.62 39.74 34.68
N TYR A 51 17.90 38.79 34.06
CA TYR A 51 17.42 38.86 32.70
C TYR A 51 16.14 38.08 32.53
N TRP A 52 15.36 38.41 31.51
CA TRP A 52 14.14 37.69 31.19
C TRP A 52 14.40 36.65 30.14
N ARG A 53 13.78 35.48 30.32
CA ARG A 53 13.79 34.39 29.35
C ARG A 53 12.35 33.95 29.05
N THR A 54 12.00 33.85 27.75
CA THR A 54 10.68 33.38 27.32
C THR A 54 10.77 31.96 26.87
N LEU A 55 9.83 31.09 27.34
CA LEU A 55 9.65 29.72 26.88
C LEU A 55 8.22 29.55 26.41
N GLN A 56 8.04 28.90 25.26
CA GLN A 56 6.75 28.41 24.79
C GLN A 56 6.40 27.08 25.51
N ASP A 57 5.17 26.94 25.96
CA ASP A 57 4.67 25.72 26.58
C ASP A 57 3.51 25.12 25.80
N LEU A 58 3.02 23.96 26.25
CA LEU A 58 1.81 23.37 25.70
C LEU A 58 0.63 24.30 25.93
N PRO A 59 -0.29 24.42 24.98
CA PRO A 59 -1.45 25.32 25.11
C PRO A 59 -2.47 24.80 26.13
N TRP A 60 -3.22 25.72 26.72
CA TRP A 60 -4.38 25.44 27.55
C TRP A 60 -5.65 25.58 26.71
N GLN A 61 -6.37 24.52 26.45
CA GLN A 61 -7.63 24.56 25.69
C GLN A 61 -7.50 25.35 24.38
N ALA A 62 -6.43 25.08 23.61
CA ALA A 62 -6.06 25.79 22.38
C ALA A 62 -5.58 27.26 22.58
N ILE A 63 -5.43 27.72 23.80
CA ILE A 63 -4.86 29.04 24.12
C ILE A 63 -3.34 28.90 24.24
N PRO A 64 -2.54 29.67 23.45
CA PRO A 64 -1.08 29.66 23.57
C PRO A 64 -0.60 30.04 24.96
N VAL A 65 0.36 29.30 25.52
CA VAL A 65 0.97 29.55 26.84
C VAL A 65 2.42 29.90 26.67
N ARG A 66 2.88 30.95 27.38
CA ARG A 66 4.27 31.36 27.45
C ARG A 66 4.71 31.60 28.87
N TRP A 67 5.90 31.10 29.20
CA TRP A 67 6.57 31.42 30.43
C TRP A 67 7.46 32.65 30.23
N LEU A 68 7.37 33.61 31.10
CA LEU A 68 8.28 34.74 31.25
C LEU A 68 9.05 34.54 32.54
N LEU A 69 10.30 34.10 32.41
CA LEU A 69 11.12 33.70 33.55
C LEU A 69 12.11 34.79 33.93
N ALA A 70 12.06 35.22 35.18
CA ALA A 70 13.07 36.04 35.78
C ALA A 70 14.28 35.15 36.15
N CYS A 71 15.27 35.13 35.29
CA CYS A 71 16.52 34.37 35.46
C CYS A 71 17.63 35.26 35.99
N ARG A 72 18.58 34.64 36.71
CA ARG A 72 19.70 35.34 37.33
C ARG A 72 21.04 34.96 36.68
N ARG A 73 22.01 35.87 36.73
CA ARG A 73 23.42 35.58 36.52
C ARG A 73 24.11 35.65 37.87
N PHE A 74 25.10 34.78 38.08
CA PHE A 74 25.85 34.67 39.32
C PHE A 74 27.33 34.88 39.06
N TRP A 75 28.04 35.43 40.04
CA TRP A 75 29.49 35.39 40.08
C TRP A 75 29.95 33.97 40.45
N CYS A 76 30.98 33.45 39.79
CA CYS A 76 31.68 32.29 40.25
C CYS A 76 32.69 32.69 41.30
N GLU A 77 32.56 32.15 42.49
CA GLU A 77 33.41 32.54 43.65
C GLU A 77 34.67 31.67 43.76
N THR A 78 34.88 30.72 42.87
CA THR A 78 36.05 29.86 42.80
C THR A 78 37.18 30.59 42.08
N PRO A 79 38.31 30.96 42.78
CA PRO A 79 39.37 31.78 42.18
C PRO A 79 40.05 31.12 40.97
N THR A 80 40.13 29.81 40.94
CA THR A 80 40.78 29.04 39.88
C THR A 80 39.84 28.70 38.71
N CYS A 81 38.57 29.08 38.78
CA CYS A 81 37.62 28.80 37.71
C CYS A 81 37.78 29.74 36.53
N ALA A 82 37.91 29.21 35.33
CA ALA A 82 37.99 30.01 34.11
C ALA A 82 36.71 30.81 33.80
N ARG A 83 35.63 30.61 34.55
CA ARG A 83 34.36 31.32 34.38
C ARG A 83 34.08 32.24 35.53
N THR A 84 34.02 33.55 35.23
CA THR A 84 33.71 34.59 36.20
C THR A 84 32.22 34.77 36.46
N ILE A 85 31.41 34.70 35.40
CA ILE A 85 29.93 34.86 35.47
C ILE A 85 29.26 33.74 34.76
N PHE A 86 28.20 33.17 35.37
CA PHE A 86 27.38 32.12 34.75
C PHE A 86 25.89 32.38 34.92
N CYS A 87 25.10 31.90 33.96
CA CYS A 87 23.64 31.96 34.02
C CYS A 87 23.08 30.79 34.81
N GLU A 88 22.07 31.07 35.60
CA GLU A 88 21.23 30.08 36.24
C GLU A 88 20.68 29.09 35.21
N ARG A 89 20.78 27.81 35.50
CA ARG A 89 20.26 26.75 34.62
C ARG A 89 18.93 26.24 35.14
N LEU A 90 17.99 26.15 34.21
CA LEU A 90 16.72 25.45 34.48
C LEU A 90 16.97 23.94 34.52
N PRO A 91 16.18 23.19 35.30
CA PRO A 91 16.25 21.74 35.29
C PRO A 91 16.07 21.20 33.84
N PRO A 92 16.95 20.28 33.38
CA PRO A 92 16.87 19.73 32.01
C PRO A 92 15.52 19.07 31.72
N THR A 93 14.88 18.49 32.75
CA THR A 93 13.55 17.88 32.69
C THR A 93 12.43 18.89 32.37
N TRP A 94 12.70 20.18 32.50
CA TRP A 94 11.74 21.22 32.20
C TRP A 94 12.13 22.07 30.99
N ALA A 95 13.38 22.53 30.90
CA ALA A 95 13.89 23.24 29.71
C ALA A 95 15.41 23.19 29.64
N GLY A 96 15.95 22.75 28.54
CA GLY A 96 17.38 22.70 28.29
C GLY A 96 18.00 24.09 28.10
N VAL A 97 19.34 24.11 28.10
CA VAL A 97 20.12 25.33 27.87
C VAL A 97 19.78 25.94 26.49
N ARG A 98 19.53 27.27 26.45
CA ARG A 98 19.17 28.03 25.23
C ARG A 98 17.92 27.52 24.49
N GLN A 99 17.16 26.58 25.04
CA GLN A 99 15.89 26.19 24.43
C GLN A 99 14.85 27.31 24.61
N ARG A 100 13.98 27.47 23.62
CA ARG A 100 12.87 28.43 23.63
C ARG A 100 11.51 27.74 23.89
N ARG A 101 11.54 26.46 24.23
CA ARG A 101 10.36 25.62 24.50
C ARG A 101 10.62 24.75 25.71
N THR A 102 9.56 24.43 26.43
CA THR A 102 9.63 23.44 27.52
C THR A 102 9.91 22.02 26.99
N ALA A 103 10.40 21.15 27.85
CA ALA A 103 10.59 19.73 27.52
C ALA A 103 9.26 19.09 27.07
N ALA A 104 8.16 19.43 27.74
CA ALA A 104 6.82 18.95 27.38
C ALA A 104 6.44 19.21 25.91
N VAL A 105 6.81 20.37 25.38
CA VAL A 105 6.60 20.69 23.95
C VAL A 105 7.47 19.81 23.06
N TRP A 106 8.73 19.56 23.45
CA TRP A 106 9.62 18.67 22.69
C TRP A 106 9.10 17.23 22.70
N ASP A 107 8.69 16.73 23.86
CA ASP A 107 8.13 15.38 24.01
C ASP A 107 6.84 15.21 23.21
N TRP A 108 5.97 16.22 23.24
CA TRP A 108 4.77 16.25 22.42
C TRP A 108 5.09 16.18 20.91
N MET A 109 6.03 17.00 20.45
CA MET A 109 6.44 17.02 19.04
C MET A 109 7.03 15.69 18.60
N THR A 110 7.85 15.04 19.43
CA THR A 110 8.46 13.75 19.10
C THR A 110 7.43 12.64 19.12
N ALA A 111 6.56 12.58 20.12
CA ALA A 111 5.51 11.56 20.22
C ALA A 111 4.61 11.55 18.98
N TRP A 112 4.13 12.71 18.56
CA TRP A 112 3.32 12.82 17.35
C TRP A 112 4.12 12.68 16.06
N GLY A 113 5.36 13.16 16.06
CA GLY A 113 6.26 13.08 14.91
C GLY A 113 6.63 11.65 14.52
N TRP A 114 6.56 10.67 15.42
CA TRP A 114 6.76 9.25 15.07
C TRP A 114 5.59 8.66 14.28
N THR A 115 4.38 9.15 14.50
CA THR A 115 3.14 8.54 13.97
C THR A 115 2.52 9.28 12.78
N ALA A 116 2.78 10.61 12.65
CA ALA A 116 2.22 11.46 11.60
C ALA A 116 3.32 12.16 10.78
N SER A 117 2.97 12.79 9.66
CA SER A 117 3.93 13.62 8.93
C SER A 117 4.29 14.89 9.73
N ALA A 118 5.49 15.40 9.55
CA ALA A 118 5.89 16.64 10.23
C ALA A 118 4.99 17.84 9.86
N ALA A 119 4.45 17.85 8.65
CA ALA A 119 3.52 18.88 8.19
C ALA A 119 2.16 18.77 8.92
N ASP A 120 1.62 17.55 9.04
CA ASP A 120 0.34 17.30 9.75
C ASP A 120 0.49 17.65 11.23
N VAL A 121 1.61 17.28 11.87
CA VAL A 121 1.90 17.64 13.27
C VAL A 121 1.95 19.15 13.44
N ALA A 122 2.62 19.87 12.52
CA ALA A 122 2.72 21.33 12.57
C ALA A 122 1.35 22.02 12.37
N ASP A 123 0.53 21.51 11.46
CA ASP A 123 -0.83 22.02 11.21
C ASP A 123 -1.73 21.81 12.44
N VAL A 124 -1.77 20.61 12.98
CA VAL A 124 -2.55 20.29 14.19
C VAL A 124 -2.08 21.13 15.37
N ALA A 125 -0.76 21.23 15.60
CA ALA A 125 -0.19 22.05 16.67
C ALA A 125 -0.62 23.51 16.55
N THR A 126 -0.53 24.09 15.34
CA THR A 126 -0.90 25.49 15.07
C THR A 126 -2.38 25.74 15.36
N ARG A 127 -3.27 24.84 14.93
CA ARG A 127 -4.71 24.93 15.23
C ARG A 127 -5.02 24.82 16.72
N GLN A 128 -4.17 24.14 17.48
CA GLN A 128 -4.27 24.00 18.92
C GLN A 128 -3.57 25.11 19.72
N GLY A 129 -3.13 26.19 19.07
CA GLY A 129 -2.46 27.31 19.76
C GLY A 129 -0.96 27.09 20.02
N LEU A 130 -0.33 26.10 19.39
CA LEU A 130 1.10 25.82 19.46
C LEU A 130 1.74 26.06 18.08
N PRO A 131 2.07 27.31 17.68
CA PRO A 131 2.64 27.60 16.38
C PRO A 131 4.06 27.03 16.26
N ILE A 132 4.18 25.97 15.49
CA ILE A 132 5.45 25.31 15.15
C ILE A 132 5.49 25.00 13.65
N SER A 133 6.70 24.95 13.08
CA SER A 133 6.90 24.56 11.69
C SER A 133 7.23 23.07 11.56
N ALA A 134 6.98 22.49 10.39
CA ALA A 134 7.39 21.13 10.06
C ALA A 134 8.90 20.90 10.28
N ASP A 135 9.74 21.88 9.94
CA ASP A 135 11.19 21.81 10.18
C ASP A 135 11.55 21.74 11.67
N THR A 136 10.74 22.38 12.52
CA THR A 136 10.93 22.28 13.97
C THR A 136 10.63 20.86 14.47
N VAL A 137 9.57 20.24 13.95
CA VAL A 137 9.24 18.84 14.25
C VAL A 137 10.37 17.92 13.76
N ILE A 138 10.85 18.08 12.52
CA ILE A 138 11.97 17.28 11.98
C ILE A 138 13.23 17.44 12.86
N ARG A 139 13.54 18.67 13.29
CA ARG A 139 14.68 18.91 14.20
C ARG A 139 14.47 18.27 15.58
N ALA A 140 13.25 18.18 16.07
CA ALA A 140 12.93 17.46 17.29
C ALA A 140 13.25 15.96 17.14
N LEU A 141 12.75 15.33 16.06
CA LEU A 141 13.00 13.92 15.79
C LEU A 141 14.49 13.58 15.66
N ARG A 142 15.27 14.41 14.96
CA ARG A 142 16.72 14.22 14.78
C ARG A 142 17.55 14.38 16.06
N ARG A 143 17.00 14.93 17.13
CA ARG A 143 17.67 15.09 18.41
C ARG A 143 17.51 13.89 19.33
N VAL A 144 16.55 13.04 19.05
CA VAL A 144 16.35 11.82 19.83
C VAL A 144 17.45 10.83 19.45
N PRO A 145 18.26 10.36 20.41
CA PRO A 145 19.27 9.36 20.11
C PRO A 145 18.59 8.05 19.69
N ASP A 146 19.24 7.29 18.83
CA ASP A 146 18.76 5.97 18.48
C ASP A 146 18.59 5.10 19.73
N PRO A 147 17.59 4.21 19.77
CA PRO A 147 17.40 3.32 20.90
C PRO A 147 18.62 2.39 21.04
N PRO A 148 19.02 2.03 22.26
CA PRO A 148 20.11 1.08 22.46
C PRO A 148 19.74 -0.26 21.82
N VAL A 149 20.72 -0.86 21.14
CA VAL A 149 20.58 -2.21 20.57
C VAL A 149 20.93 -3.21 21.68
N ASP A 150 19.92 -3.91 22.21
CA ASP A 150 20.17 -5.03 23.10
C ASP A 150 20.82 -6.20 22.32
N PRO A 151 21.58 -7.09 22.97
CA PRO A 151 22.12 -8.28 22.33
C PRO A 151 21.03 -9.09 21.61
N VAL A 152 21.21 -9.33 20.32
CA VAL A 152 20.30 -10.08 19.46
C VAL A 152 20.89 -11.45 19.17
N ARG A 153 20.10 -12.52 19.32
CA ARG A 153 20.50 -13.90 19.05
C ARG A 153 19.93 -14.42 17.73
N VAL A 154 18.73 -14.02 17.41
CA VAL A 154 18.02 -14.46 16.21
C VAL A 154 17.61 -13.24 15.39
N VAL A 155 18.22 -13.03 14.24
CA VAL A 155 17.95 -11.88 13.37
C VAL A 155 17.32 -12.32 12.05
N GLY A 156 16.32 -11.58 11.58
CA GLY A 156 15.78 -11.70 10.24
C GLY A 156 16.33 -10.59 9.36
N VAL A 157 16.81 -10.95 8.16
CA VAL A 157 17.37 -10.03 7.17
C VAL A 157 16.51 -10.06 5.91
N ASP A 158 16.08 -8.89 5.41
CA ASP A 158 15.30 -8.79 4.18
C ASP A 158 15.60 -7.47 3.46
N GLU A 159 15.34 -7.45 2.15
CA GLU A 159 15.44 -6.23 1.35
C GLU A 159 14.10 -5.50 1.26
N TRP A 160 14.17 -4.19 1.18
CA TRP A 160 13.00 -3.38 0.87
C TRP A 160 13.34 -2.24 -0.09
N ALA A 161 12.43 -1.95 -1.01
CA ALA A 161 12.67 -0.95 -2.05
C ALA A 161 12.57 0.49 -1.51
N LYS A 162 13.69 1.21 -1.48
CA LYS A 162 13.70 2.67 -1.29
C LYS A 162 13.03 3.37 -2.49
N ARG A 163 13.38 2.91 -3.71
CA ARG A 163 12.67 3.29 -4.95
C ARG A 163 12.45 2.02 -5.75
N LYS A 164 11.18 1.65 -5.96
CA LYS A 164 10.80 0.40 -6.61
C LYS A 164 11.56 0.21 -7.93
N GLY A 165 12.31 -0.89 -8.02
CA GLY A 165 13.10 -1.26 -9.18
C GLY A 165 14.35 -0.40 -9.42
N GLN A 166 14.82 0.40 -8.45
CA GLN A 166 15.99 1.27 -8.58
C GLN A 166 16.97 1.14 -7.42
N THR A 167 16.53 1.32 -6.19
CA THR A 167 17.38 1.30 -4.99
C THR A 167 16.72 0.56 -3.86
N TYR A 168 17.50 -0.27 -3.21
CA TYR A 168 17.06 -1.09 -2.08
C TYR A 168 17.80 -0.71 -0.81
N ALA A 169 17.38 -1.24 0.29
CA ALA A 169 17.97 -1.12 1.61
C ALA A 169 17.64 -2.40 2.39
N THR A 170 18.41 -2.69 3.43
CA THR A 170 18.22 -3.88 4.25
C THR A 170 17.53 -3.55 5.56
N ILE A 171 16.61 -4.39 6.00
CA ILE A 171 16.00 -4.35 7.34
C ILE A 171 16.53 -5.51 8.15
N LEU A 172 16.80 -5.24 9.42
CA LEU A 172 17.26 -6.21 10.41
C LEU A 172 16.24 -6.26 11.56
N VAL A 173 15.70 -7.45 11.83
CA VAL A 173 14.60 -7.66 12.77
C VAL A 173 14.98 -8.68 13.81
N ASP A 174 14.88 -8.33 15.09
CA ASP A 174 14.95 -9.27 16.20
C ASP A 174 13.70 -10.18 16.15
N GLN A 175 13.93 -11.45 15.86
CA GLN A 175 12.87 -12.45 15.71
C GLN A 175 12.30 -12.92 17.04
N GLU A 176 13.06 -12.76 18.13
CA GLU A 176 12.62 -13.15 19.49
C GLU A 176 11.73 -12.06 20.09
N ARG A 177 12.10 -10.78 19.92
CA ARG A 177 11.38 -9.64 20.49
C ARG A 177 10.40 -8.99 19.52
N HIS A 178 10.37 -9.44 18.25
CA HIS A 178 9.54 -8.90 17.19
C HIS A 178 9.69 -7.38 17.03
N ARG A 179 10.92 -6.89 16.93
CA ARG A 179 11.22 -5.46 16.73
C ARG A 179 12.31 -5.26 15.69
N ILE A 180 12.26 -4.11 15.05
CA ILE A 180 13.33 -3.70 14.13
C ILE A 180 14.57 -3.36 14.98
N VAL A 181 15.70 -3.95 14.64
CA VAL A 181 17.00 -3.69 15.26
C VAL A 181 17.70 -2.56 14.54
N ASP A 182 17.72 -2.64 13.20
CA ASP A 182 18.35 -1.63 12.38
C ASP A 182 17.79 -1.63 10.94
N VAL A 183 18.14 -0.57 10.21
CA VAL A 183 17.88 -0.41 8.77
C VAL A 183 19.16 0.09 8.12
N LEU A 184 19.74 -0.71 7.23
CA LEU A 184 20.95 -0.35 6.51
C LEU A 184 20.64 0.46 5.24
N PRO A 185 21.58 1.32 4.80
CA PRO A 185 21.33 2.23 3.68
C PRO A 185 21.23 1.55 2.31
N ASP A 186 21.69 0.33 2.18
CA ASP A 186 21.71 -0.44 0.93
C ASP A 186 21.49 -1.94 1.19
N ASP A 187 21.50 -2.74 0.13
CA ASP A 187 21.38 -4.20 0.11
C ASP A 187 22.72 -4.91 -0.18
N ARG A 188 23.85 -4.19 -0.03
CA ARG A 188 25.18 -4.72 -0.35
C ARG A 188 25.63 -5.74 0.69
N SER A 189 26.21 -6.84 0.19
CA SER A 189 26.76 -7.90 1.04
C SER A 189 27.78 -7.38 2.06
N ASP A 190 28.64 -6.43 1.66
CA ASP A 190 29.68 -5.88 2.53
C ASP A 190 29.06 -5.08 3.70
N THR A 191 28.01 -4.29 3.43
CA THR A 191 27.31 -3.51 4.45
C THR A 191 26.63 -4.42 5.47
N VAL A 192 25.98 -5.49 5.01
CA VAL A 192 25.32 -6.47 5.89
C VAL A 192 26.35 -7.27 6.68
N ALA A 193 27.46 -7.69 6.06
CA ALA A 193 28.53 -8.40 6.73
C ALA A 193 29.18 -7.57 7.84
N ALA A 194 29.48 -6.29 7.57
CA ALA A 194 30.05 -5.38 8.57
C ALA A 194 29.11 -5.22 9.79
N TRP A 195 27.81 -5.05 9.54
CA TRP A 195 26.84 -4.95 10.64
C TRP A 195 26.78 -6.23 11.47
N LEU A 196 26.82 -7.41 10.83
CA LEU A 196 26.82 -8.71 11.54
C LEU A 196 28.08 -8.89 12.39
N GLN A 197 29.25 -8.44 11.93
CA GLN A 197 30.52 -8.49 12.68
C GLN A 197 30.45 -7.66 13.98
N GLU A 198 29.73 -6.54 13.95
CA GLU A 198 29.50 -5.69 15.14
C GLU A 198 28.54 -6.34 16.14
N HIS A 199 27.86 -7.45 15.77
CA HIS A 199 26.84 -8.11 16.59
C HIS A 199 27.18 -9.61 16.82
N PRO A 200 28.27 -9.95 17.51
CA PRO A 200 28.77 -11.33 17.64
C PRO A 200 27.86 -12.26 18.46
N THR A 201 26.78 -11.73 19.04
CA THR A 201 25.80 -12.54 19.80
C THR A 201 24.81 -13.29 18.91
N ILE A 202 24.83 -13.03 17.59
CA ILE A 202 23.89 -13.61 16.62
C ILE A 202 24.24 -15.09 16.39
N GLN A 203 23.26 -15.95 16.65
CA GLN A 203 23.35 -17.41 16.50
C GLN A 203 22.55 -17.92 15.32
N VAL A 204 21.48 -17.21 14.93
CA VAL A 204 20.58 -17.60 13.85
C VAL A 204 20.25 -16.39 12.97
N VAL A 205 20.37 -16.56 11.67
CA VAL A 205 19.96 -15.55 10.68
C VAL A 205 18.92 -16.13 9.74
N THR A 206 17.70 -15.56 9.76
CA THR A 206 16.66 -15.92 8.77
C THR A 206 16.77 -15.00 7.56
N ARG A 207 16.69 -15.54 6.35
CA ARG A 207 16.82 -14.82 5.08
C ARG A 207 16.00 -15.43 3.97
N ASP A 208 15.72 -14.68 2.95
CA ASP A 208 15.31 -15.26 1.68
C ASP A 208 16.50 -16.00 1.02
N ARG A 209 16.26 -16.65 -0.11
CA ARG A 209 17.28 -17.46 -0.78
C ARG A 209 18.12 -16.64 -1.78
N ASP A 210 18.45 -15.41 -1.42
CA ASP A 210 19.39 -14.58 -2.18
C ASP A 210 20.83 -14.94 -1.84
N ASP A 211 21.67 -15.13 -2.88
CA ASP A 211 23.07 -15.49 -2.72
C ASP A 211 23.89 -14.34 -2.09
N ALA A 212 23.46 -13.09 -2.23
CA ALA A 212 24.13 -11.94 -1.64
C ALA A 212 24.04 -11.99 -0.12
N PHE A 213 22.84 -12.24 0.43
CA PHE A 213 22.68 -12.41 1.87
C PHE A 213 23.38 -13.66 2.40
N ALA A 214 23.36 -14.77 1.64
CA ALA A 214 24.08 -15.98 2.04
C ALA A 214 25.58 -15.70 2.23
N ARG A 215 26.22 -14.98 1.28
CA ARG A 215 27.64 -14.58 1.36
C ARG A 215 27.89 -13.57 2.48
N ALA A 216 27.01 -12.58 2.64
CA ALA A 216 27.15 -11.59 3.69
C ALA A 216 27.14 -12.22 5.09
N ILE A 217 26.23 -13.18 5.31
CA ILE A 217 26.15 -13.89 6.59
C ILE A 217 27.38 -14.79 6.81
N ALA A 218 27.83 -15.51 5.78
CA ALA A 218 29.03 -16.34 5.89
C ALA A 218 30.30 -15.51 6.19
N ALA A 219 30.37 -14.26 5.72
CA ALA A 219 31.48 -13.35 5.99
C ALA A 219 31.34 -12.61 7.33
N GLY A 220 30.12 -12.24 7.74
CA GLY A 220 29.88 -11.40 8.91
C GLY A 220 29.58 -12.18 10.20
N ALA A 221 28.97 -13.35 10.08
CA ALA A 221 28.59 -14.22 11.21
C ALA A 221 28.77 -15.70 10.78
N PRO A 222 30.01 -16.20 10.59
CA PRO A 222 30.29 -17.51 10.04
C PRO A 222 29.72 -18.67 10.87
N ASP A 223 29.64 -18.51 12.17
CA ASP A 223 29.10 -19.51 13.09
C ASP A 223 27.56 -19.48 13.22
N ALA A 224 26.91 -18.49 12.64
CA ALA A 224 25.46 -18.36 12.71
C ALA A 224 24.75 -19.33 11.76
N MET A 225 23.73 -20.02 12.28
CA MET A 225 22.87 -20.89 11.48
C MET A 225 22.02 -20.04 10.53
N GLN A 226 22.13 -20.29 9.23
CA GLN A 226 21.26 -19.66 8.24
C GLN A 226 19.96 -20.45 8.10
N VAL A 227 18.84 -19.75 8.09
CA VAL A 227 17.49 -20.33 7.95
C VAL A 227 16.81 -19.70 6.74
N ALA A 228 16.53 -20.49 5.71
CA ALA A 228 15.84 -20.02 4.51
C ALA A 228 14.34 -19.71 4.79
N ASP A 229 13.77 -18.74 4.06
CA ASP A 229 12.35 -18.43 4.23
C ASP A 229 11.44 -19.52 3.62
N ARG A 230 10.60 -20.10 4.48
CA ARG A 230 9.60 -21.10 4.09
C ARG A 230 8.55 -20.57 3.11
N PHE A 231 8.17 -19.31 3.24
CA PHE A 231 7.19 -18.71 2.34
C PHE A 231 7.76 -18.63 0.91
N HIS A 232 8.99 -18.17 0.76
CA HIS A 232 9.69 -18.14 -0.54
C HIS A 232 9.92 -19.53 -1.11
N LEU A 233 10.20 -20.55 -0.29
CA LEU A 233 10.26 -21.94 -0.74
C LEU A 233 8.94 -22.40 -1.38
N LEU A 234 7.80 -22.11 -0.72
CA LEU A 234 6.47 -22.46 -1.23
C LEU A 234 6.05 -21.59 -2.44
N GLN A 235 6.45 -20.34 -2.48
CA GLN A 235 6.23 -19.45 -3.61
C GLN A 235 7.01 -19.93 -4.85
N ASN A 236 8.27 -20.33 -4.67
CA ASN A 236 9.08 -20.91 -5.74
C ASN A 236 8.49 -22.22 -6.26
N LEU A 237 8.00 -23.08 -5.37
CA LEU A 237 7.29 -24.30 -5.73
C LEU A 237 6.03 -24.01 -6.57
N ARG A 238 5.27 -22.98 -6.22
CA ARG A 238 4.12 -22.52 -7.01
C ARG A 238 4.55 -22.08 -8.42
N ALA A 239 5.63 -21.32 -8.52
CA ALA A 239 6.16 -20.90 -9.81
C ALA A 239 6.64 -22.08 -10.66
N VAL A 240 7.17 -23.14 -10.05
CA VAL A 240 7.49 -24.42 -10.72
C VAL A 240 6.23 -25.05 -11.30
N LEU A 241 5.18 -25.20 -10.51
CA LEU A 241 3.89 -25.71 -10.97
C LEU A 241 3.30 -24.91 -12.13
N GLU A 242 3.31 -23.57 -12.04
CA GLU A 242 2.83 -22.70 -13.11
C GLU A 242 3.58 -22.99 -14.42
N ARG A 243 4.91 -23.19 -14.37
CA ARG A 243 5.73 -23.52 -15.55
C ARG A 243 5.38 -24.88 -16.13
N VAL A 244 5.24 -25.92 -15.31
CA VAL A 244 4.79 -27.25 -15.76
C VAL A 244 3.47 -27.14 -16.49
N PHE A 245 2.47 -26.48 -15.88
CA PHE A 245 1.14 -26.36 -16.48
C PHE A 245 1.11 -25.48 -17.73
N HIS A 246 2.02 -24.51 -17.85
CA HIS A 246 2.20 -23.76 -19.09
C HIS A 246 2.77 -24.65 -20.21
N ARG A 247 3.73 -25.53 -19.90
CA ARG A 247 4.35 -26.44 -20.89
C ARG A 247 3.39 -27.52 -21.33
N VAL A 248 2.77 -28.24 -20.39
CA VAL A 248 1.86 -29.37 -20.67
C VAL A 248 0.61 -28.92 -21.42
N ARG A 249 0.17 -27.66 -21.24
CA ARG A 249 -1.02 -27.11 -21.91
C ARG A 249 -0.72 -26.28 -23.16
N ARG A 250 0.52 -26.18 -23.59
CA ARG A 250 0.83 -25.60 -24.88
C ARG A 250 0.26 -26.54 -25.95
N PRO A 251 -0.65 -26.09 -26.86
CA PRO A 251 -1.02 -26.92 -28.00
C PRO A 251 0.29 -27.26 -28.71
N GLU A 252 0.50 -28.55 -29.02
CA GLU A 252 1.56 -28.89 -29.98
C GLU A 252 1.37 -28.00 -31.20
N PRO A 253 2.44 -27.42 -31.78
CA PRO A 253 2.32 -26.74 -33.04
C PRO A 253 1.74 -27.77 -34.00
N MET A 254 0.51 -27.53 -34.45
CA MET A 254 -0.11 -28.36 -35.47
C MET A 254 0.87 -28.41 -36.63
N ALA A 255 1.38 -29.60 -36.97
CA ALA A 255 2.25 -29.76 -38.10
C ALA A 255 1.60 -29.03 -39.30
N PRO A 256 2.33 -28.19 -40.03
CA PRO A 256 1.74 -27.50 -41.17
C PRO A 256 1.15 -28.58 -42.09
N PRO A 257 -0.06 -28.38 -42.63
CA PRO A 257 -0.63 -29.31 -43.57
C PRO A 257 0.38 -29.53 -44.71
N PRO A 258 0.50 -30.77 -45.24
CA PRO A 258 1.44 -31.08 -46.31
C PRO A 258 1.24 -30.06 -47.44
N ALA A 259 2.32 -29.40 -47.82
CA ALA A 259 2.29 -28.37 -48.86
C ALA A 259 1.79 -28.99 -50.17
N VAL A 260 0.66 -28.53 -50.65
CA VAL A 260 0.21 -28.81 -52.02
C VAL A 260 1.19 -28.09 -52.94
N PRO A 261 1.82 -28.76 -53.92
CA PRO A 261 2.75 -28.07 -54.84
C PRO A 261 2.01 -27.06 -55.68
N GLY A 262 2.16 -25.79 -55.36
CA GLY A 262 1.73 -24.69 -56.24
C GLY A 262 2.84 -24.27 -57.20
N PRO A 263 2.54 -23.59 -58.32
CA PRO A 263 3.49 -23.28 -59.34
C PRO A 263 4.62 -22.40 -58.82
N VAL A 264 5.84 -22.73 -59.24
CA VAL A 264 7.08 -22.03 -58.93
C VAL A 264 7.00 -20.59 -59.42
N ALA A 265 6.93 -19.64 -58.48
CA ALA A 265 7.11 -18.23 -58.75
C ALA A 265 8.54 -17.83 -58.41
N THR A 266 9.19 -17.15 -59.32
CA THR A 266 10.54 -16.56 -59.19
C THR A 266 10.62 -15.59 -58.01
N PRO A 267 11.71 -15.57 -57.22
CA PRO A 267 11.83 -14.68 -56.08
C PRO A 267 12.04 -13.22 -56.57
N PRO A 268 11.35 -12.23 -55.97
CA PRO A 268 11.70 -10.83 -56.15
C PRO A 268 12.94 -10.48 -55.30
N ASP A 269 13.73 -9.54 -55.79
CA ASP A 269 14.89 -8.96 -55.14
C ASP A 269 14.61 -8.45 -53.71
N PRO A 270 15.56 -8.49 -52.78
CA PRO A 270 15.37 -8.04 -51.43
C PRO A 270 15.26 -6.51 -51.36
N GLU A 271 14.06 -6.01 -51.12
CA GLU A 271 13.83 -4.61 -50.77
C GLU A 271 14.41 -4.31 -49.37
N VAL A 272 15.30 -3.33 -49.33
CA VAL A 272 15.83 -2.73 -48.10
C VAL A 272 14.69 -2.13 -47.29
N PRO A 273 14.51 -2.45 -46.01
CA PRO A 273 13.41 -1.87 -45.20
C PRO A 273 13.61 -0.38 -45.01
N VAL A 274 12.76 0.43 -45.60
CA VAL A 274 12.65 1.87 -45.32
C VAL A 274 12.05 1.99 -43.90
N PRO A 275 12.69 2.69 -42.94
CA PRO A 275 12.11 2.89 -41.62
C PRO A 275 10.81 3.70 -41.74
N PRO A 276 9.73 3.33 -41.01
CA PRO A 276 8.46 4.02 -41.08
C PRO A 276 8.59 5.48 -40.63
N PRO A 277 7.87 6.43 -41.29
CA PRO A 277 7.95 7.84 -40.95
C PRO A 277 7.54 8.08 -39.48
N ARG A 278 8.29 8.96 -38.80
CA ARG A 278 8.01 9.35 -37.41
C ARG A 278 6.63 9.96 -37.28
N ARG A 279 5.70 9.25 -36.66
CA ARG A 279 4.32 9.70 -36.42
C ARG A 279 4.29 10.93 -35.53
N SER A 280 3.44 11.89 -35.83
CA SER A 280 3.23 13.05 -34.97
C SER A 280 2.65 12.64 -33.60
N ARG A 281 2.87 13.46 -32.56
CA ARG A 281 2.32 13.20 -31.23
C ARG A 281 0.79 13.11 -31.24
N MET A 282 0.13 13.86 -32.09
CA MET A 282 -1.34 13.84 -32.25
C MET A 282 -1.84 12.54 -32.86
N GLU A 283 -1.23 12.09 -33.98
CA GLU A 283 -1.59 10.83 -34.63
C GLU A 283 -1.38 9.62 -33.72
N ARG A 284 -0.25 9.58 -33.03
CA ARG A 284 0.02 8.54 -32.04
C ARG A 284 -1.07 8.50 -30.97
N ARG A 285 -1.45 9.66 -30.41
CA ARG A 285 -2.50 9.77 -29.40
C ARG A 285 -3.86 9.33 -29.92
N ALA A 286 -4.24 9.73 -31.13
CA ALA A 286 -5.48 9.29 -31.77
C ALA A 286 -5.51 7.75 -31.94
N GLN A 287 -4.39 7.14 -32.35
CA GLN A 287 -4.28 5.69 -32.51
C GLN A 287 -4.33 4.97 -31.15
N VAL A 288 -3.67 5.48 -30.10
CA VAL A 288 -3.77 4.92 -28.74
C VAL A 288 -5.21 4.97 -28.25
N GLN A 289 -5.91 6.10 -28.42
CA GLN A 289 -7.30 6.24 -28.02
C GLN A 289 -8.23 5.33 -28.82
N ALA A 290 -8.04 5.21 -30.12
CA ALA A 290 -8.80 4.30 -30.98
C ALA A 290 -8.60 2.84 -30.56
N LEU A 291 -7.36 2.39 -30.33
CA LEU A 291 -7.07 1.03 -29.86
C LEU A 291 -7.57 0.77 -28.42
N THR A 292 -7.56 1.79 -27.57
CA THR A 292 -8.15 1.71 -26.23
C THR A 292 -9.67 1.55 -26.30
N LEU A 293 -10.34 2.27 -27.20
CA LEU A 293 -11.77 2.13 -27.47
C LEU A 293 -12.12 0.75 -28.06
N GLN A 294 -11.24 0.18 -28.86
CA GLN A 294 -11.35 -1.19 -29.39
C GLN A 294 -11.09 -2.28 -28.34
N GLY A 295 -10.77 -1.91 -27.08
CA GLY A 295 -10.61 -2.85 -25.97
C GLY A 295 -9.24 -3.51 -25.86
N TYR A 296 -8.23 -3.05 -26.60
CA TYR A 296 -6.85 -3.55 -26.44
C TYR A 296 -6.28 -3.17 -25.08
N SER A 297 -5.54 -4.08 -24.47
CA SER A 297 -4.82 -3.78 -23.23
C SER A 297 -3.65 -2.83 -23.49
N GLN A 298 -3.27 -2.02 -22.50
CA GLN A 298 -2.13 -1.10 -22.61
C GLN A 298 -0.83 -1.81 -23.05
N THR A 299 -0.66 -3.06 -22.70
CA THR A 299 0.49 -3.89 -23.10
C THR A 299 0.40 -4.27 -24.58
N ALA A 300 -0.78 -4.63 -25.08
CA ALA A 300 -1.00 -4.96 -26.47
C ALA A 300 -0.86 -3.71 -27.38
N ILE A 301 -1.34 -2.55 -26.91
CA ILE A 301 -1.19 -1.27 -27.62
C ILE A 301 0.28 -0.86 -27.69
N ALA A 302 1.02 -0.99 -26.58
CA ALA A 302 2.45 -0.69 -26.52
C ALA A 302 3.25 -1.54 -27.53
N ALA A 303 3.00 -2.84 -27.56
CA ALA A 303 3.64 -3.78 -28.50
C ALA A 303 3.28 -3.46 -29.96
N ARG A 304 1.99 -3.17 -30.26
CA ARG A 304 1.49 -2.91 -31.61
C ARG A 304 1.99 -1.58 -32.21
N LEU A 305 2.17 -0.57 -31.37
CA LEU A 305 2.61 0.77 -31.81
C LEU A 305 4.12 1.00 -31.64
N GLY A 306 4.84 0.06 -31.02
CA GLY A 306 6.28 0.18 -30.75
C GLY A 306 6.62 1.29 -29.76
N ILE A 307 5.75 1.55 -28.75
CA ILE A 307 5.92 2.61 -27.77
C ILE A 307 5.82 2.04 -26.34
N ASP A 308 6.38 2.77 -25.37
CA ASP A 308 6.36 2.31 -23.99
C ASP A 308 4.95 2.40 -23.33
N ARG A 309 4.68 1.55 -22.32
CA ARG A 309 3.39 1.50 -21.62
C ARG A 309 3.04 2.79 -20.89
N ARG A 310 4.04 3.58 -20.49
CA ARG A 310 3.82 4.86 -19.81
C ARG A 310 3.24 5.88 -20.81
N THR A 311 3.76 5.90 -22.02
CA THR A 311 3.24 6.72 -23.14
C THR A 311 1.82 6.31 -23.50
N VAL A 312 1.54 5.00 -23.62
CA VAL A 312 0.15 4.51 -23.87
C VAL A 312 -0.81 4.99 -22.77
N ARG A 313 -0.43 4.89 -21.49
CA ARG A 313 -1.28 5.34 -20.39
C ARG A 313 -1.51 6.84 -20.38
N GLN A 314 -0.50 7.64 -20.72
CA GLN A 314 -0.64 9.10 -20.82
C GLN A 314 -1.54 9.51 -21.98
N ASP A 315 -1.38 8.89 -23.15
CA ASP A 315 -2.15 9.20 -24.35
C ASP A 315 -3.61 8.70 -24.23
N ALA A 316 -3.86 7.59 -23.56
CA ALA A 316 -5.20 7.06 -23.28
C ALA A 316 -5.98 7.91 -22.24
N ALA A 317 -5.29 8.48 -21.24
CA ALA A 317 -5.90 9.30 -20.20
C ALA A 317 -6.12 10.77 -20.63
N ALA A 318 -5.59 11.17 -21.76
CA ALA A 318 -5.71 12.55 -22.25
C ALA A 318 -7.11 12.83 -22.83
N PRO A 319 -7.65 14.09 -22.76
CA PRO A 319 -8.99 14.40 -23.28
C PRO A 319 -9.19 13.95 -24.72
N PRO A 320 -10.40 13.44 -25.11
CA PRO A 320 -10.64 12.96 -26.47
C PRO A 320 -10.43 14.07 -27.51
N ILE A 321 -9.81 13.72 -28.63
CA ILE A 321 -9.72 14.62 -29.78
C ILE A 321 -11.09 14.62 -30.43
N ALA A 322 -11.78 15.76 -30.42
CA ALA A 322 -13.10 15.92 -31.01
C ALA A 322 -13.01 15.82 -32.54
N ILE A 323 -13.44 14.69 -33.08
CA ILE A 323 -13.82 14.55 -34.49
C ILE A 323 -15.31 14.20 -34.46
N GLY A 324 -16.18 15.17 -34.78
CA GLY A 324 -17.61 14.96 -34.82
C GLY A 324 -18.06 14.32 -36.14
N PRO A 325 -18.95 13.32 -36.07
CA PRO A 325 -19.81 12.99 -37.21
C PRO A 325 -21.22 13.61 -37.03
N PRO A 326 -21.98 13.78 -38.13
CA PRO A 326 -23.26 14.48 -38.16
C PRO A 326 -24.39 13.69 -37.45
N PRO A 327 -25.49 14.35 -37.07
CA PRO A 327 -26.59 13.73 -36.35
C PRO A 327 -27.49 12.90 -37.25
N LEU A 328 -27.88 11.70 -36.79
CA LEU A 328 -28.89 10.84 -37.41
C LEU A 328 -30.22 10.92 -36.61
N PRO A 329 -31.36 10.68 -37.30
CA PRO A 329 -32.68 10.99 -36.81
C PRO A 329 -33.18 10.06 -35.68
N GLY A 330 -34.06 10.60 -34.85
CA GLY A 330 -34.56 9.98 -33.63
C GLY A 330 -35.52 8.82 -33.85
N ASN A 331 -35.47 7.87 -32.90
CA ASN A 331 -36.49 6.84 -32.70
C ASN A 331 -37.43 7.22 -31.57
N PRO A 332 -38.73 6.88 -31.66
CA PRO A 332 -39.75 7.36 -30.77
C PRO A 332 -39.66 6.77 -29.36
N THR A 333 -39.92 7.61 -28.38
CA THR A 333 -40.03 7.26 -26.96
C THR A 333 -41.38 6.61 -26.65
N PRO A 334 -41.40 5.52 -25.87
CA PRO A 334 -42.54 5.27 -25.01
C PRO A 334 -42.15 5.73 -23.60
N ASP A 335 -42.91 6.67 -23.03
CA ASP A 335 -43.29 6.67 -21.62
C ASP A 335 -43.74 8.07 -21.22
N GLY A 336 -45.05 8.20 -21.09
CA GLY A 336 -45.72 9.30 -20.43
C GLY A 336 -45.45 9.31 -18.92
N PRO A 337 -45.77 10.40 -18.21
CA PRO A 337 -45.60 10.50 -16.77
C PRO A 337 -46.41 9.43 -16.04
N PRO A 338 -45.91 8.89 -14.91
CA PRO A 338 -46.60 7.87 -14.14
C PRO A 338 -47.97 8.41 -13.68
N PRO A 339 -49.00 7.54 -13.57
CA PRO A 339 -50.35 7.97 -13.20
C PRO A 339 -50.37 8.69 -11.85
N PRO A 340 -51.31 9.67 -11.65
CA PRO A 340 -51.37 10.54 -10.48
C PRO A 340 -51.57 9.81 -9.16
N ASP A 341 -51.95 8.54 -9.15
CA ASP A 341 -52.27 7.76 -7.94
C ASP A 341 -51.12 6.82 -7.46
N SER A 342 -49.90 7.01 -7.93
CA SER A 342 -48.81 6.15 -7.45
C SER A 342 -48.34 6.52 -6.03
N PRO A 343 -48.01 5.54 -5.16
CA PRO A 343 -47.47 5.80 -3.81
C PRO A 343 -46.23 6.71 -3.82
N ALA A 344 -45.47 6.71 -4.90
CA ALA A 344 -44.31 7.57 -5.10
C ALA A 344 -44.69 9.03 -5.39
N HIS A 345 -45.83 9.26 -6.08
CA HIS A 345 -46.36 10.61 -6.32
C HIS A 345 -46.89 11.21 -5.00
N ALA A 346 -47.67 10.45 -4.25
CA ALA A 346 -48.20 10.88 -2.94
C ALA A 346 -47.08 11.26 -1.94
N ARG A 347 -45.98 10.50 -1.89
CA ARG A 347 -44.83 10.81 -1.03
C ARG A 347 -44.12 12.12 -1.46
N ARG A 348 -43.97 12.36 -2.74
CA ARG A 348 -43.35 13.61 -3.26
C ARG A 348 -44.23 14.82 -2.96
N GLN A 349 -45.56 14.66 -3.09
CA GLN A 349 -46.52 15.70 -2.81
C GLN A 349 -46.53 16.06 -1.32
N ALA A 350 -46.49 15.07 -0.43
CA ALA A 350 -46.39 15.28 1.02
C ALA A 350 -45.07 16.01 1.39
N GLN A 351 -43.96 15.58 0.83
CA GLN A 351 -42.63 16.19 1.06
C GLN A 351 -42.58 17.64 0.55
N TRP A 352 -43.18 17.94 -0.60
CA TRP A 352 -43.25 19.31 -1.15
C TRP A 352 -44.08 20.23 -0.25
N ARG A 353 -45.25 19.77 0.24
CA ARG A 353 -46.08 20.53 1.21
C ARG A 353 -45.30 20.82 2.49
N GLU A 354 -44.68 19.82 3.07
CA GLU A 354 -43.94 19.96 4.33
C GLU A 354 -42.78 20.98 4.21
N ILE A 355 -42.02 20.94 3.12
CA ILE A 355 -40.94 21.91 2.87
C ILE A 355 -41.49 23.32 2.72
N ARG A 356 -42.61 23.51 2.02
CA ARG A 356 -43.25 24.82 1.85
C ARG A 356 -43.82 25.38 3.16
N GLU A 357 -44.50 24.57 3.94
CA GLU A 357 -45.03 24.95 5.26
C GLU A 357 -43.92 25.46 6.18
N ARG A 358 -42.80 24.73 6.24
CA ARG A 358 -41.64 25.13 7.03
C ARG A 358 -40.97 26.41 6.49
N ARG A 359 -41.01 26.65 5.19
CA ARG A 359 -40.52 27.89 4.58
C ARG A 359 -41.43 29.07 4.92
N VAL A 360 -42.73 28.90 4.87
CA VAL A 360 -43.72 29.92 5.28
C VAL A 360 -43.57 30.25 6.77
N ALA A 361 -43.27 29.26 7.59
CA ALA A 361 -42.94 29.43 9.01
C ALA A 361 -41.56 30.07 9.27
N GLY A 362 -40.87 30.62 8.24
CA GLY A 362 -39.62 31.37 8.36
C GLY A 362 -38.35 30.54 8.51
N GLN A 363 -38.43 29.22 8.46
CA GLN A 363 -37.23 28.37 8.61
C GLN A 363 -36.28 28.47 7.41
N SER A 364 -34.98 28.51 7.70
CA SER A 364 -33.95 28.53 6.65
C SER A 364 -33.85 27.20 5.91
N ILE A 365 -33.41 27.21 4.64
CA ILE A 365 -33.18 25.99 3.85
C ILE A 365 -32.23 25.03 4.56
N SER A 366 -31.22 25.54 5.26
CA SER A 366 -30.26 24.73 6.03
C SER A 366 -30.90 24.05 7.24
N THR A 367 -31.82 24.73 7.92
CA THR A 367 -32.58 24.20 9.05
C THR A 367 -33.55 23.10 8.61
N ILE A 368 -34.26 23.32 7.50
CA ILE A 368 -35.20 22.35 6.92
C ILE A 368 -34.43 21.11 6.41
N ALA A 369 -33.30 21.30 5.74
CA ALA A 369 -32.45 20.21 5.23
C ALA A 369 -31.96 19.30 6.37
N ARG A 370 -31.56 19.89 7.50
CA ARG A 370 -31.13 19.15 8.70
C ARG A 370 -32.29 18.41 9.35
N ALA A 371 -33.42 19.08 9.52
CA ALA A 371 -34.60 18.50 10.15
C ALA A 371 -35.24 17.34 9.36
N LEU A 372 -35.17 17.40 8.03
CA LEU A 372 -35.70 16.36 7.13
C LEU A 372 -34.65 15.34 6.66
N HIS A 373 -33.42 15.43 7.16
CA HIS A 373 -32.30 14.61 6.72
C HIS A 373 -32.14 14.57 5.18
N ARG A 374 -32.21 15.75 4.54
CA ARG A 374 -32.17 15.92 3.09
C ARG A 374 -31.04 16.86 2.67
N ASP A 375 -30.57 16.67 1.44
CA ASP A 375 -29.59 17.57 0.84
C ASP A 375 -30.20 18.97 0.61
N ARG A 376 -29.38 20.02 0.84
CA ARG A 376 -29.78 21.44 0.70
C ARG A 376 -30.22 21.79 -0.73
N ALA A 377 -29.61 21.18 -1.76
CA ALA A 377 -30.01 21.42 -3.14
C ALA A 377 -31.41 20.89 -3.40
N THR A 378 -31.72 19.70 -2.89
CA THR A 378 -33.07 19.10 -2.95
C THR A 378 -34.08 19.98 -2.24
N VAL A 379 -33.83 20.43 -1.02
CA VAL A 379 -34.76 21.30 -0.27
C VAL A 379 -34.95 22.63 -0.98
N ARG A 380 -33.91 23.23 -1.55
CA ARG A 380 -34.00 24.46 -2.35
C ARG A 380 -34.89 24.28 -3.57
N HIS A 381 -34.69 23.19 -4.30
CA HIS A 381 -35.48 22.85 -5.49
C HIS A 381 -36.96 22.69 -5.16
N TYR A 382 -37.31 21.99 -4.09
CA TYR A 382 -38.68 21.79 -3.62
C TYR A 382 -39.30 23.09 -3.08
N ALA A 383 -38.52 23.94 -2.42
CA ALA A 383 -38.99 25.21 -1.88
C ALA A 383 -39.31 26.25 -2.98
N GLN A 384 -38.61 26.18 -4.13
CA GLN A 384 -38.79 27.10 -5.24
C GLN A 384 -39.83 26.62 -6.27
N ALA A 385 -40.23 25.34 -6.21
CA ALA A 385 -41.17 24.77 -7.16
C ALA A 385 -42.61 25.20 -6.83
N GLU A 386 -43.36 25.65 -7.85
CA GLU A 386 -44.77 26.02 -7.72
C GLU A 386 -45.71 24.81 -7.54
N SER A 387 -45.28 23.65 -8.05
CA SER A 387 -45.94 22.35 -7.92
C SER A 387 -44.94 21.26 -7.53
N PRO A 388 -45.40 20.09 -7.01
CA PRO A 388 -44.51 19.00 -6.62
C PRO A 388 -43.56 18.63 -7.77
N PRO A 389 -42.22 18.72 -7.56
CA PRO A 389 -41.25 18.46 -8.62
C PRO A 389 -41.43 17.06 -9.19
N GLN A 390 -41.59 16.97 -10.51
CA GLN A 390 -41.64 15.72 -11.22
C GLN A 390 -40.22 15.07 -11.21
N PRO A 391 -40.10 13.73 -11.10
CA PRO A 391 -38.82 13.09 -11.27
C PRO A 391 -38.30 13.44 -12.66
N ALA A 392 -37.05 13.90 -12.72
CA ALA A 392 -36.39 14.04 -14.01
C ALA A 392 -36.57 12.72 -14.78
N PRO A 393 -36.92 12.74 -16.08
CA PRO A 393 -37.05 11.53 -16.86
C PRO A 393 -35.77 10.71 -16.64
N ARG A 394 -35.93 9.47 -16.18
CA ARG A 394 -34.78 8.58 -16.01
C ARG A 394 -34.11 8.54 -17.38
N ARG A 395 -32.97 9.21 -17.50
CA ARG A 395 -32.08 9.01 -18.64
C ARG A 395 -31.89 7.51 -18.68
N THR A 396 -32.51 6.85 -19.66
CA THR A 396 -32.23 5.46 -19.97
C THR A 396 -30.75 5.37 -20.07
N ARG A 397 -30.10 4.68 -19.11
CA ARG A 397 -28.65 4.56 -19.08
C ARG A 397 -28.28 4.02 -20.45
N ARG A 398 -27.57 4.82 -21.27
CA ARG A 398 -26.98 4.35 -22.52
C ARG A 398 -26.30 3.01 -22.20
N GLY A 399 -26.86 1.90 -22.69
CA GLY A 399 -26.35 0.57 -22.38
C GLY A 399 -27.30 -0.37 -21.63
N SER A 400 -28.60 -0.09 -21.55
CA SER A 400 -29.60 -1.09 -21.12
C SER A 400 -29.65 -2.24 -22.13
N LEU A 401 -29.59 -3.49 -21.63
CA LEU A 401 -29.77 -4.70 -22.45
C LEU A 401 -31.25 -5.02 -22.74
N SER A 402 -32.19 -4.25 -22.20
CA SER A 402 -33.61 -4.36 -22.52
C SER A 402 -33.83 -4.03 -24.01
N GLY A 403 -34.16 -4.97 -24.81
CA GLY A 403 -34.24 -4.89 -26.26
C GLY A 403 -33.15 -5.66 -27.03
N TRP A 404 -32.11 -6.13 -26.35
CA TRP A 404 -31.01 -6.90 -26.95
C TRP A 404 -30.95 -8.36 -26.44
N THR A 405 -31.97 -8.77 -25.66
CA THR A 405 -32.01 -10.07 -25.04
C THR A 405 -32.17 -11.19 -26.06
N ALA A 406 -32.91 -10.96 -27.14
CA ALA A 406 -33.12 -11.94 -28.22
C ALA A 406 -31.79 -12.26 -28.92
N GLN A 407 -31.03 -11.25 -29.32
CA GLN A 407 -29.72 -11.40 -29.95
C GLN A 407 -28.68 -12.06 -29.00
N LEU A 408 -28.77 -11.78 -27.69
CA LEU A 408 -27.93 -12.48 -26.71
C LEU A 408 -28.26 -13.96 -26.59
N VAL A 409 -29.54 -14.31 -26.63
CA VAL A 409 -30.00 -15.71 -26.59
C VAL A 409 -29.62 -16.42 -27.88
N ASP A 410 -29.77 -15.76 -29.03
CA ASP A 410 -29.38 -16.31 -30.33
C ASP A 410 -27.87 -16.53 -30.43
N GLY A 411 -27.07 -15.52 -30.12
CA GLY A 411 -25.61 -15.65 -30.06
C GLY A 411 -25.15 -16.72 -29.07
N TRP A 412 -25.90 -16.91 -27.98
CA TRP A 412 -25.64 -17.97 -27.01
C TRP A 412 -25.95 -19.37 -27.57
N SER A 413 -27.10 -19.54 -28.25
CA SER A 413 -27.54 -20.80 -28.84
C SER A 413 -26.67 -21.23 -30.02
N THR A 414 -26.08 -20.29 -30.74
CA THR A 414 -25.11 -20.53 -31.84
C THR A 414 -23.67 -20.78 -31.35
N GLY A 415 -23.47 -20.93 -30.03
CA GLY A 415 -22.19 -21.36 -29.44
C GLY A 415 -21.29 -20.25 -28.92
N THR A 416 -21.70 -18.97 -28.97
CA THR A 416 -20.91 -17.86 -28.44
C THR A 416 -21.18 -17.66 -26.95
N HIS A 417 -20.41 -18.32 -26.07
CA HIS A 417 -20.62 -18.29 -24.62
C HIS A 417 -19.72 -17.30 -23.86
N HIS A 418 -18.88 -16.53 -24.56
CA HIS A 418 -17.98 -15.55 -23.95
C HIS A 418 -18.59 -14.16 -24.00
N ALA A 419 -18.67 -13.47 -22.84
CA ALA A 419 -19.34 -12.19 -22.74
C ALA A 419 -18.72 -11.09 -23.62
N GLN A 420 -17.42 -11.14 -23.89
CA GLN A 420 -16.77 -10.21 -24.80
C GLN A 420 -17.17 -10.45 -26.26
N ALA A 421 -17.26 -11.71 -26.67
CA ALA A 421 -17.67 -12.07 -28.03
C ALA A 421 -19.15 -11.70 -28.27
N LEU A 422 -20.05 -12.02 -27.33
CA LEU A 422 -21.46 -11.59 -27.38
C LEU A 422 -21.60 -10.06 -27.42
N TRP A 423 -20.78 -9.36 -26.65
CA TRP A 423 -20.78 -7.89 -26.69
C TRP A 423 -20.33 -7.35 -28.05
N SER A 424 -19.31 -7.97 -28.67
CA SER A 424 -18.84 -7.58 -30.01
C SER A 424 -19.92 -7.85 -31.07
N LEU A 425 -20.66 -8.95 -31.00
CA LEU A 425 -21.81 -9.24 -31.86
C LEU A 425 -22.89 -8.14 -31.72
N LEU A 426 -23.27 -7.85 -30.47
CA LEU A 426 -24.26 -6.79 -30.23
C LEU A 426 -23.80 -5.40 -30.73
N GLN A 427 -22.48 -5.11 -30.69
CA GLN A 427 -21.95 -3.86 -31.23
C GLN A 427 -22.08 -3.78 -32.75
N GLN A 428 -21.89 -4.89 -33.45
CA GLN A 428 -22.11 -4.98 -34.91
C GLN A 428 -23.56 -4.68 -35.25
N ASP A 429 -24.51 -5.11 -34.39
CA ASP A 429 -25.95 -4.86 -34.55
C ASP A 429 -26.37 -3.47 -34.02
N GLY A 430 -25.42 -2.63 -33.52
CA GLY A 430 -25.70 -1.27 -33.09
C GLY A 430 -25.83 -1.03 -31.60
N TYR A 431 -25.50 -2.03 -30.73
CA TYR A 431 -25.48 -1.85 -29.27
C TYR A 431 -24.38 -0.88 -28.85
N ARG A 432 -24.75 0.21 -28.21
CA ARG A 432 -23.82 1.27 -27.76
C ARG A 432 -23.45 1.18 -26.27
N GLY A 433 -23.83 0.11 -25.60
CA GLY A 433 -23.55 -0.10 -24.19
C GLY A 433 -22.19 -0.78 -23.94
N GLY A 434 -21.70 -0.70 -22.69
CA GLY A 434 -20.47 -1.36 -22.29
C GLY A 434 -20.64 -2.88 -22.11
N VAL A 435 -19.52 -3.60 -22.00
CA VAL A 435 -19.49 -5.06 -21.80
C VAL A 435 -20.02 -5.51 -20.42
N ALA A 436 -20.04 -4.63 -19.42
CA ALA A 436 -20.42 -5.00 -18.04
C ALA A 436 -21.88 -5.50 -17.89
N PRO A 437 -22.90 -4.92 -18.56
CA PRO A 437 -24.24 -5.49 -18.60
C PRO A 437 -24.27 -6.89 -19.24
N VAL A 438 -23.55 -7.10 -20.35
CA VAL A 438 -23.47 -8.40 -21.04
C VAL A 438 -22.81 -9.46 -20.13
N ARG A 439 -21.75 -9.11 -19.39
CA ARG A 439 -21.13 -10.00 -18.40
C ARG A 439 -22.11 -10.40 -17.29
N ARG A 440 -22.97 -9.47 -16.87
CA ARG A 440 -24.01 -9.73 -15.86
C ARG A 440 -25.09 -10.66 -16.40
N TRP A 441 -25.54 -10.44 -17.63
CA TRP A 441 -26.49 -11.29 -18.31
C TRP A 441 -25.94 -12.72 -18.48
N VAL A 442 -24.71 -12.87 -18.98
CA VAL A 442 -24.03 -14.17 -19.14
C VAL A 442 -23.93 -14.91 -17.80
N ARG A 443 -23.62 -14.20 -16.71
CA ARG A 443 -23.57 -14.80 -15.37
C ARG A 443 -24.95 -15.30 -14.94
N HIS A 444 -25.97 -14.50 -15.11
CA HIS A 444 -27.35 -14.84 -14.74
C HIS A 444 -27.91 -15.98 -15.61
N HIS A 445 -27.70 -15.93 -16.91
CA HIS A 445 -28.11 -16.97 -17.85
C HIS A 445 -27.42 -18.32 -17.59
N ARG A 446 -26.14 -18.30 -17.24
CA ARG A 446 -25.43 -19.49 -16.76
C ARG A 446 -25.98 -20.04 -15.44
N GLN A 447 -26.50 -19.21 -14.56
CA GLN A 447 -27.15 -19.66 -13.32
C GLN A 447 -28.52 -20.29 -13.60
N GLN A 448 -29.29 -19.74 -14.52
CA GLN A 448 -30.59 -20.30 -14.90
C GLN A 448 -30.46 -21.66 -15.59
N LEU A 449 -29.48 -21.85 -16.47
CA LEU A 449 -29.18 -23.11 -17.12
C LEU A 449 -28.66 -24.19 -16.14
N ARG A 450 -28.18 -23.81 -14.96
CA ARG A 450 -27.77 -24.77 -13.90
C ARG A 450 -28.93 -25.43 -13.14
N GLY A 451 -30.15 -24.92 -13.28
CA GLY A 451 -31.34 -25.49 -12.68
C GLY A 451 -31.97 -26.62 -13.51
N GLY A 452 -31.54 -26.88 -14.75
CA GLY A 452 -31.94 -27.97 -15.61
C GLY A 452 -30.74 -28.87 -15.94
N LEU A 453 -30.94 -30.20 -15.96
CA LEU A 453 -29.93 -31.18 -16.35
C LEU A 453 -29.52 -30.96 -17.82
N VAL A 454 -28.49 -30.14 -18.02
CA VAL A 454 -27.81 -29.98 -19.31
C VAL A 454 -26.43 -30.66 -19.18
N PRO A 455 -25.98 -31.45 -20.17
CA PRO A 455 -24.65 -32.06 -20.15
C PRO A 455 -23.60 -30.93 -19.97
N ALA A 456 -22.67 -31.14 -19.02
CA ALA A 456 -21.65 -30.16 -18.68
C ALA A 456 -20.87 -29.78 -19.95
N PRO A 457 -20.69 -28.46 -20.22
CA PRO A 457 -19.82 -28.02 -21.31
C PRO A 457 -18.41 -28.59 -21.10
N PRO A 458 -17.66 -28.88 -22.18
CA PRO A 458 -16.32 -29.44 -22.07
C PRO A 458 -15.51 -28.62 -21.08
N ALA A 459 -14.85 -29.30 -20.13
CA ALA A 459 -14.19 -28.73 -18.96
C ALA A 459 -13.42 -27.45 -19.34
N ALA A 460 -13.86 -26.31 -18.85
CA ALA A 460 -13.21 -25.03 -19.13
C ALA A 460 -11.76 -25.15 -18.70
N ARG A 461 -10.81 -25.13 -19.66
CA ARG A 461 -9.39 -25.25 -19.41
C ARG A 461 -8.98 -24.12 -18.47
N LEU A 462 -8.74 -24.43 -17.20
CA LEU A 462 -8.30 -23.44 -16.23
C LEU A 462 -6.94 -22.87 -16.65
N HIS A 463 -6.78 -21.56 -16.49
CA HIS A 463 -5.49 -20.90 -16.69
C HIS A 463 -4.43 -21.57 -15.77
N PRO A 464 -3.18 -21.82 -16.24
CA PRO A 464 -2.13 -22.48 -15.46
C PRO A 464 -1.95 -21.96 -14.03
N ARG A 465 -1.99 -20.64 -13.83
CA ARG A 465 -1.93 -20.03 -12.48
C ARG A 465 -3.08 -20.48 -11.57
N ARG A 466 -4.28 -20.60 -12.10
CA ARG A 466 -5.44 -21.03 -11.32
C ARG A 466 -5.34 -22.51 -10.98
N LEU A 467 -4.85 -23.33 -11.91
CA LEU A 467 -4.62 -24.74 -11.66
C LEU A 467 -3.54 -24.96 -10.60
N ALA A 468 -2.40 -24.24 -10.69
CA ALA A 468 -1.36 -24.28 -9.69
C ALA A 468 -1.89 -23.87 -8.30
N TRP A 469 -2.73 -22.84 -8.26
CA TRP A 469 -3.37 -22.41 -7.00
C TRP A 469 -4.31 -23.49 -6.43
N CYS A 470 -5.11 -24.14 -7.28
CA CYS A 470 -5.98 -25.25 -6.87
C CYS A 470 -5.17 -26.43 -6.30
N CYS A 471 -4.03 -26.76 -6.91
CA CYS A 471 -3.13 -27.80 -6.40
C CYS A 471 -2.52 -27.45 -5.03
N LEU A 472 -2.44 -26.17 -4.71
CA LEU A 472 -1.91 -25.70 -3.42
C LEU A 472 -2.98 -25.56 -2.34
N GLN A 473 -4.28 -25.66 -2.66
CA GLN A 473 -5.35 -25.66 -1.66
C GLN A 473 -5.40 -26.98 -0.90
N ARG A 474 -6.02 -26.97 0.28
CA ARG A 474 -6.34 -28.20 1.01
C ARG A 474 -7.56 -28.88 0.36
N MET A 475 -7.59 -30.19 0.33
CA MET A 475 -8.75 -30.95 -0.17
C MET A 475 -10.10 -30.49 0.40
N PRO A 476 -10.25 -30.25 1.73
CA PRO A 476 -11.51 -29.76 2.29
C PRO A 476 -11.96 -28.38 1.77
N ASP A 477 -11.02 -27.57 1.27
CA ASP A 477 -11.30 -26.23 0.77
C ASP A 477 -11.69 -26.23 -0.72
N TRP A 478 -11.75 -27.39 -1.35
CA TRP A 478 -12.09 -27.48 -2.77
C TRP A 478 -13.59 -27.34 -2.99
N SER A 479 -13.97 -26.41 -3.86
CA SER A 479 -15.33 -26.42 -4.39
C SER A 479 -15.53 -27.68 -5.27
N PRO A 480 -16.76 -28.18 -5.44
CA PRO A 480 -17.03 -29.31 -6.33
C PRO A 480 -16.50 -29.12 -7.75
N GLN A 481 -16.52 -27.88 -8.24
CA GLN A 481 -15.97 -27.52 -9.55
C GLN A 481 -14.43 -27.60 -9.57
N THR A 482 -13.75 -27.17 -8.50
CA THR A 482 -12.30 -27.30 -8.36
C THR A 482 -11.88 -28.76 -8.34
N ALA A 483 -12.57 -29.59 -7.57
CA ALA A 483 -12.32 -31.02 -7.48
C ALA A 483 -12.44 -31.70 -8.86
N ARG A 484 -13.55 -31.48 -9.58
CA ARG A 484 -13.74 -32.02 -10.94
C ARG A 484 -12.64 -31.59 -11.91
N THR A 485 -12.25 -30.31 -11.88
CA THR A 485 -11.20 -29.79 -12.78
C THR A 485 -9.84 -30.39 -12.46
N LEU A 486 -9.52 -30.59 -11.18
CA LEU A 486 -8.28 -31.25 -10.77
C LEU A 486 -8.27 -32.73 -11.13
N LEU A 487 -9.37 -33.44 -10.94
CA LEU A 487 -9.47 -34.86 -11.34
C LEU A 487 -9.17 -35.04 -12.82
N VAL A 488 -9.81 -34.26 -13.69
CA VAL A 488 -9.53 -34.26 -15.14
C VAL A 488 -8.08 -33.90 -15.44
N ALA A 489 -7.51 -32.92 -14.76
CA ALA A 489 -6.12 -32.50 -14.98
C ALA A 489 -5.12 -33.59 -14.52
N LEU A 490 -5.46 -34.38 -13.51
CA LEU A 490 -4.63 -35.47 -12.97
C LEU A 490 -4.64 -36.73 -13.84
N GLU A 491 -5.47 -36.80 -14.88
CA GLU A 491 -5.38 -37.85 -15.90
C GLU A 491 -4.05 -37.79 -16.66
N ASP A 492 -3.52 -36.57 -16.86
CA ASP A 492 -2.20 -36.37 -17.44
C ASP A 492 -1.10 -36.82 -16.47
N PRO A 493 -0.20 -37.76 -16.86
CA PRO A 493 0.85 -38.28 -16.01
C PRO A 493 1.82 -37.21 -15.49
N GLN A 494 2.13 -36.20 -16.31
CA GLN A 494 3.03 -35.11 -15.91
C GLN A 494 2.37 -34.20 -14.86
N VAL A 495 1.08 -33.91 -15.03
CA VAL A 495 0.31 -33.14 -14.03
C VAL A 495 0.18 -33.91 -12.72
N ARG A 496 -0.04 -35.22 -12.79
CA ARG A 496 -0.12 -36.12 -11.62
C ARG A 496 1.19 -36.16 -10.85
N GLU A 497 2.34 -36.28 -11.53
CA GLU A 497 3.65 -36.28 -10.87
C GLU A 497 3.97 -34.90 -10.28
N ALA A 498 3.68 -33.80 -10.98
CA ALA A 498 3.82 -32.44 -10.46
C ALA A 498 2.97 -32.22 -9.20
N TYR A 499 1.74 -32.70 -9.19
CA TYR A 499 0.86 -32.66 -8.02
C TYR A 499 1.44 -33.46 -6.84
N THR A 500 1.90 -34.68 -7.10
CA THR A 500 2.49 -35.56 -6.08
C THR A 500 3.74 -34.93 -5.45
N LEU A 501 4.69 -34.47 -6.26
CA LEU A 501 5.89 -33.79 -5.77
C LEU A 501 5.57 -32.54 -4.96
N THR A 502 4.58 -31.77 -5.40
CA THR A 502 4.12 -30.58 -4.68
C THR A 502 3.55 -30.91 -3.31
N HIS A 503 2.67 -31.91 -3.24
CA HIS A 503 2.05 -32.32 -1.98
C HIS A 503 3.07 -32.90 -0.98
N LEU A 504 4.00 -33.70 -1.46
CA LEU A 504 5.09 -34.24 -0.64
C LEU A 504 5.94 -33.11 -0.07
N PHE A 505 6.36 -32.13 -0.90
CA PHE A 505 7.14 -30.98 -0.42
C PHE A 505 6.38 -30.13 0.59
N ARG A 506 5.12 -29.82 0.32
CA ARG A 506 4.29 -29.09 1.28
C ARG A 506 4.12 -29.83 2.60
N THR A 507 3.96 -31.14 2.54
CA THR A 507 3.82 -32.00 3.72
C THR A 507 5.09 -31.95 4.58
N LEU A 508 6.27 -32.10 3.96
CA LEU A 508 7.53 -32.04 4.71
C LEU A 508 7.77 -30.66 5.34
N VAL A 509 7.44 -29.57 4.65
CA VAL A 509 7.55 -28.21 5.20
C VAL A 509 6.53 -27.98 6.31
N LYS A 510 5.26 -28.35 6.10
CA LYS A 510 4.18 -28.13 7.08
C LYS A 510 4.39 -28.89 8.38
N TYR A 511 4.78 -30.15 8.29
CA TYR A 511 4.95 -31.02 9.45
C TYR A 511 6.39 -31.08 9.95
N ARG A 512 7.24 -30.19 9.44
CA ARG A 512 8.65 -30.03 9.85
C ARG A 512 9.40 -31.36 9.85
N ARG A 513 9.45 -32.03 8.69
CA ARG A 513 10.11 -33.32 8.50
C ARG A 513 11.43 -33.15 7.71
N PRO A 514 12.52 -32.67 8.31
CA PRO A 514 13.76 -32.42 7.59
C PRO A 514 14.39 -33.69 6.99
N ALA A 515 14.23 -34.84 7.65
CA ALA A 515 14.72 -36.12 7.14
C ALA A 515 14.07 -36.54 5.79
N ALA A 516 12.88 -36.04 5.46
CA ALA A 516 12.21 -36.32 4.19
C ALA A 516 12.69 -35.43 3.05
N LEU A 517 13.53 -34.41 3.30
CA LEU A 517 13.96 -33.46 2.29
C LEU A 517 14.88 -34.12 1.25
N GLU A 518 15.91 -34.84 1.67
CA GLU A 518 16.87 -35.49 0.76
C GLU A 518 16.20 -36.58 -0.11
N PRO A 519 15.36 -37.48 0.44
CA PRO A 519 14.55 -38.39 -0.39
C PRO A 519 13.67 -37.65 -1.40
N TRP A 520 13.07 -36.53 -1.00
CA TRP A 520 12.24 -35.73 -1.90
C TRP A 520 13.08 -35.12 -3.03
N ILE A 521 14.26 -34.56 -2.74
CA ILE A 521 15.17 -33.98 -3.73
C ILE A 521 15.54 -35.04 -4.77
N ARG A 522 15.98 -36.22 -4.32
CA ARG A 522 16.34 -37.33 -5.23
C ARG A 522 15.18 -37.74 -6.14
N ARG A 523 13.97 -37.84 -5.59
CA ARG A 523 12.77 -38.14 -6.38
C ARG A 523 12.47 -37.03 -7.41
N ALA A 524 12.59 -35.76 -7.03
CA ALA A 524 12.35 -34.63 -7.93
C ALA A 524 13.41 -34.56 -9.05
N GLU A 525 14.67 -34.88 -8.77
CA GLU A 525 15.75 -34.96 -9.75
C GLU A 525 15.56 -36.12 -10.74
N ALA A 526 15.01 -37.26 -10.28
CA ALA A 526 14.68 -38.41 -11.12
C ALA A 526 13.36 -38.27 -11.88
N SER A 527 12.55 -37.25 -11.59
CA SER A 527 11.23 -37.06 -12.23
C SER A 527 11.37 -36.64 -13.71
N PRO A 528 10.38 -36.96 -14.57
CA PRO A 528 10.39 -36.52 -15.97
C PRO A 528 10.11 -35.01 -16.15
N LEU A 529 10.07 -34.23 -15.08
CA LEU A 529 9.68 -32.82 -15.08
C LEU A 529 10.91 -31.90 -14.92
N PRO A 530 11.43 -31.30 -16.01
CA PRO A 530 12.64 -30.49 -15.96
C PRO A 530 12.53 -29.28 -15.04
N GLU A 531 11.31 -28.79 -14.80
CA GLU A 531 11.04 -27.70 -13.86
C GLU A 531 11.31 -28.11 -12.40
N PHE A 532 10.92 -29.33 -12.03
CA PHE A 532 11.17 -29.90 -10.69
C PHE A 532 12.61 -30.30 -10.51
N GLN A 533 13.27 -30.85 -11.54
CA GLN A 533 14.71 -31.13 -11.52
C GLN A 533 15.53 -29.85 -11.22
N ARG A 534 15.23 -28.74 -11.91
CA ARG A 534 15.87 -27.45 -11.65
C ARG A 534 15.60 -26.91 -10.25
N PHE A 535 14.38 -27.06 -9.77
CA PHE A 535 14.03 -26.64 -8.43
C PHE A 535 14.78 -27.45 -7.37
N ALA A 536 14.85 -28.78 -7.53
CA ALA A 536 15.59 -29.68 -6.63
C ALA A 536 17.10 -29.35 -6.60
N ARG A 537 17.73 -29.17 -7.77
CA ARG A 537 19.12 -28.71 -7.85
C ARG A 537 19.32 -27.36 -7.16
N GLY A 538 18.39 -26.42 -7.34
CA GLY A 538 18.43 -25.15 -6.62
C GLY A 538 18.25 -25.28 -5.11
N LEU A 539 17.58 -26.31 -4.58
CA LEU A 539 17.56 -26.58 -3.14
C LEU A 539 18.89 -27.12 -2.63
N ARG A 540 19.61 -27.90 -3.45
CA ARG A 540 20.94 -28.43 -3.08
C ARG A 540 21.99 -27.34 -2.88
N THR A 541 21.95 -26.27 -3.65
CA THR A 541 22.92 -25.16 -3.50
C THR A 541 22.84 -24.49 -2.14
N ASP A 542 21.70 -24.60 -1.45
CA ASP A 542 21.43 -23.95 -0.16
C ASP A 542 20.84 -24.95 0.87
N LEU A 543 21.25 -26.21 0.75
CA LEU A 543 20.67 -27.34 1.48
C LEU A 543 20.71 -27.17 3.02
N PRO A 544 21.79 -26.67 3.63
CA PRO A 544 21.82 -26.44 5.08
C PRO A 544 20.73 -25.47 5.53
N ALA A 545 20.58 -24.31 4.86
CA ALA A 545 19.61 -23.30 5.20
C ALA A 545 18.15 -23.76 4.95
N VAL A 546 17.92 -24.54 3.87
CA VAL A 546 16.62 -25.15 3.58
C VAL A 546 16.27 -26.21 4.62
N THR A 547 17.24 -27.03 5.06
CA THR A 547 17.04 -28.03 6.12
C THR A 547 16.70 -27.33 7.43
N ALA A 548 17.46 -26.28 7.79
CA ALA A 548 17.18 -25.46 8.95
C ALA A 548 15.79 -24.80 8.88
N ALA A 549 15.37 -24.31 7.71
CA ALA A 549 14.03 -23.76 7.51
C ALA A 549 12.90 -24.74 7.81
N ILE A 550 13.12 -26.04 7.54
CA ILE A 550 12.13 -27.07 7.86
C ILE A 550 12.18 -27.45 9.33
N ARG A 551 13.37 -27.49 9.93
CA ARG A 551 13.57 -27.90 11.33
C ARG A 551 13.20 -26.82 12.33
N GLU A 552 13.69 -25.60 12.11
CA GLU A 552 13.63 -24.51 13.09
C GLU A 552 12.28 -23.78 13.12
N PRO A 553 11.88 -23.18 14.25
CA PRO A 553 10.64 -22.42 14.36
C PRO A 553 10.66 -21.11 13.58
N TRP A 554 11.83 -20.55 13.35
CA TRP A 554 12.04 -19.22 12.77
C TRP A 554 11.54 -19.10 11.34
N SER A 555 11.06 -17.92 10.96
CA SER A 555 10.59 -17.61 9.59
C SER A 555 10.66 -16.11 9.31
N GLN A 556 10.59 -15.71 8.05
CA GLN A 556 10.59 -14.32 7.63
C GLN A 556 9.23 -13.59 7.80
N GLY A 557 8.20 -14.28 8.27
CA GLY A 557 6.87 -13.67 8.46
C GLY A 557 6.87 -12.35 9.26
N PRO A 558 7.58 -12.25 10.41
CA PRO A 558 7.70 -10.97 11.13
C PRO A 558 8.37 -9.88 10.30
N VAL A 559 9.42 -10.21 9.52
CA VAL A 559 10.16 -9.24 8.69
C VAL A 559 9.27 -8.66 7.58
N GLU A 560 8.47 -9.50 6.91
CA GLU A 560 7.47 -9.04 5.92
C GLU A 560 6.45 -8.08 6.55
N GLY A 561 6.01 -8.35 7.78
CA GLY A 561 5.15 -7.46 8.55
C GLY A 561 5.78 -6.08 8.75
N PHE A 562 7.05 -6.03 9.13
CA PHE A 562 7.81 -4.79 9.31
C PHE A 562 8.08 -4.06 7.99
N ASN A 563 8.24 -4.75 6.88
CA ASN A 563 8.32 -4.13 5.57
C ASN A 563 7.06 -3.30 5.24
N CYS A 564 5.89 -3.72 5.68
CA CYS A 564 4.66 -2.92 5.56
C CYS A 564 4.71 -1.65 6.44
N LYS A 565 5.27 -1.75 7.67
CA LYS A 565 5.47 -0.62 8.59
C LYS A 565 6.45 0.40 7.99
N ILE A 566 7.58 -0.04 7.44
CA ILE A 566 8.55 0.82 6.73
C ILE A 566 7.89 1.56 5.56
N LYS A 567 7.13 0.85 4.73
CA LYS A 567 6.41 1.45 3.59
C LYS A 567 5.41 2.53 4.05
N ARG A 568 4.75 2.33 5.20
CA ARG A 568 3.87 3.33 5.81
C ARG A 568 4.66 4.56 6.26
N THR A 569 5.73 4.37 7.04
CA THR A 569 6.58 5.47 7.55
C THR A 569 7.16 6.29 6.41
N LYS A 570 7.66 5.63 5.37
CA LYS A 570 8.15 6.30 4.16
C LYS A 570 7.08 7.16 3.47
N ARG A 571 5.82 6.69 3.39
CA ARG A 571 4.70 7.47 2.83
C ARG A 571 4.42 8.73 3.63
N LEU A 572 4.51 8.68 4.97
CA LEU A 572 4.36 9.83 5.86
C LEU A 572 5.43 10.91 5.65
N MET A 573 6.55 10.57 4.99
CA MET A 573 7.62 11.52 4.64
C MET A 573 7.48 12.09 3.22
N TYR A 574 6.42 11.75 2.48
CA TYR A 574 6.14 12.21 1.10
C TYR A 574 7.33 12.04 0.12
N GLY A 575 8.23 11.09 0.41
CA GLY A 575 9.43 10.83 -0.41
C GLY A 575 10.51 11.92 -0.36
N ARG A 576 10.42 12.89 0.57
CA ARG A 576 11.34 14.02 0.70
C ARG A 576 12.34 13.89 1.85
N GLY A 577 12.18 12.92 2.73
CA GLY A 577 13.07 12.71 3.87
C GLY A 577 14.38 12.04 3.47
N SER A 578 15.48 12.40 4.16
CA SER A 578 16.75 11.66 4.07
C SER A 578 16.59 10.23 4.61
N PHE A 579 17.51 9.36 4.22
CA PHE A 579 17.56 7.99 4.75
C PHE A 579 17.71 7.99 6.28
N ASP A 580 18.59 8.83 6.83
CA ASP A 580 18.82 8.90 8.28
C ASP A 580 17.55 9.24 9.05
N LEU A 581 16.78 10.22 8.59
CA LEU A 581 15.50 10.57 9.22
C LEU A 581 14.49 9.41 9.09
N LEU A 582 14.49 8.68 7.98
CA LEU A 582 13.63 7.52 7.80
C LEU A 582 14.04 6.39 8.76
N ARG A 583 15.34 6.10 8.87
CA ARG A 583 15.89 5.11 9.80
C ARG A 583 15.51 5.45 11.24
N THR A 584 15.80 6.68 11.69
CA THR A 584 15.42 7.16 13.04
C THR A 584 13.92 6.98 13.28
N ARG A 585 13.06 7.36 12.33
CA ARG A 585 11.60 7.18 12.46
C ARG A 585 11.16 5.73 12.51
N ILE A 586 11.84 4.84 11.80
CA ILE A 586 11.54 3.40 11.82
C ILE A 586 11.91 2.79 13.17
N LEU A 587 13.06 3.15 13.72
CA LEU A 587 13.56 2.64 15.01
C LEU A 587 12.71 3.09 16.19
N HIS A 588 12.15 4.31 16.13
CA HIS A 588 11.31 4.89 17.18
C HIS A 588 9.80 4.71 16.96
N ALA A 589 9.36 4.24 15.78
CA ALA A 589 7.94 4.04 15.52
C ALA A 589 7.35 2.94 16.43
N PRO A 590 6.21 3.18 17.09
CA PRO A 590 5.56 2.20 17.96
C PRO A 590 5.09 0.96 17.21
#